data_c43cf5a65d975639d289eb2c9e40ec77
#
_entry.id   c43cf5a65d975639d289eb2c9e40ec77
#
_cell.length_a   1.000
_cell.length_b   1.000
_cell.length_c   1.000
_cell.angle_alpha   90.00
_cell.angle_beta   90.00
_cell.angle_gamma   90.00
#
_symmetry.space_group_name_H-M   'P 1'
#
loop_
_entity.id
_entity.type
_entity.pdbx_description
1 polymer ?
#
loop_
_entity_poly.entity_id
_entity_poly.type
_entity_poly.pdbx_seq_one_letter_code
_entity_poly.pdbx_strand_id
1 'polypeptide(L)'
;FLALAARLFRGAWGTVDRRAELYVGVFFAAIGAEVLAYGFTDRAAGIGIALSVAVSSCAMLAFVRTVFRPNDRWALILAGVLSVSISAVYIVPHLLGGPTPAIRILWSISRSIALLWSFVECARYYGLMRRRVALGLAEPVVANRFLLWSLWTAGTAMLPLSGLGLRLLALTGLVSDFTTTREPTVGAFVFAGILFMSLSVAAVSLALSFFPPTAYRDWITSRAAARQTA
;
A
#
# COMPACT_ATOMS: atom_id res chain seq x y z
N PHE A 1 -4.92 -11.60 3.67
CA PHE A 1 -4.18 -11.29 2.45
C PHE A 1 -4.17 -12.47 1.48
N LEU A 2 -3.73 -13.68 1.89
CA LEU A 2 -3.63 -14.85 1.00
C LEU A 2 -4.98 -15.27 0.40
N ALA A 3 -6.07 -15.24 1.18
CA ALA A 3 -7.41 -15.54 0.67
C ALA A 3 -7.88 -14.53 -0.40
N LEU A 4 -7.55 -13.24 -0.22
CA LEU A 4 -7.85 -12.19 -1.19
C LEU A 4 -7.01 -12.38 -2.46
N ALA A 5 -5.72 -12.68 -2.32
CA ALA A 5 -4.84 -13.01 -3.43
C ALA A 5 -5.38 -14.20 -4.24
N ALA A 6 -5.75 -15.30 -3.59
CA ALA A 6 -6.29 -16.49 -4.24
C ALA A 6 -7.61 -16.22 -5.00
N ARG A 7 -8.46 -15.31 -4.47
CA ARG A 7 -9.69 -14.89 -5.15
C ARG A 7 -9.38 -14.07 -6.41
N LEU A 8 -8.44 -13.12 -6.31
CA LEU A 8 -8.02 -12.29 -7.44
C LEU A 8 -7.36 -13.11 -8.54
N PHE A 9 -6.49 -14.07 -8.18
CA PHE A 9 -5.88 -14.98 -9.16
C PHE A 9 -6.91 -15.84 -9.88
N ARG A 10 -7.90 -16.37 -9.18
CA ARG A 10 -8.99 -17.12 -9.82
C ARG A 10 -9.80 -16.28 -10.80
N GLY A 11 -10.04 -15.00 -10.48
CA GLY A 11 -10.72 -14.07 -11.37
C GLY A 11 -9.89 -13.66 -12.58
N ALA A 12 -8.56 -13.56 -12.44
CA ALA A 12 -7.64 -13.11 -13.49
C ALA A 12 -7.20 -14.23 -14.45
N TRP A 13 -7.36 -15.51 -14.07
CA TRP A 13 -6.90 -16.66 -14.86
C TRP A 13 -7.72 -16.78 -16.15
N GLY A 14 -7.05 -16.62 -17.28
CA GLY A 14 -7.65 -16.83 -18.61
C GLY A 14 -8.08 -15.60 -19.39
N THR A 15 -7.88 -14.37 -18.87
CA THR A 15 -8.21 -13.14 -19.62
C THR A 15 -7.05 -12.14 -19.61
N VAL A 16 -6.59 -11.77 -20.82
CA VAL A 16 -5.47 -10.82 -21.01
C VAL A 16 -5.80 -9.42 -20.45
N ASP A 17 -7.08 -9.06 -20.39
CA ASP A 17 -7.54 -7.74 -19.92
C ASP A 17 -7.50 -7.55 -18.40
N ARG A 18 -7.22 -8.60 -17.62
CA ARG A 18 -7.23 -8.54 -16.15
C ARG A 18 -5.86 -8.41 -15.50
N ARG A 19 -4.88 -7.84 -16.21
CA ARG A 19 -3.54 -7.59 -15.67
C ARG A 19 -3.55 -6.81 -14.35
N ALA A 20 -4.47 -5.87 -14.20
CA ALA A 20 -4.63 -5.10 -12.96
C ALA A 20 -4.97 -5.99 -11.75
N GLU A 21 -5.90 -6.94 -11.92
CA GLU A 21 -6.27 -7.89 -10.86
C GLU A 21 -5.09 -8.82 -10.50
N LEU A 22 -4.30 -9.22 -11.50
CA LEU A 22 -3.10 -10.02 -11.30
C LEU A 22 -2.07 -9.27 -10.43
N TYR A 23 -1.76 -8.01 -10.74
CA TYR A 23 -0.82 -7.22 -9.95
C TYR A 23 -1.28 -7.03 -8.51
N VAL A 24 -2.57 -6.75 -8.30
CA VAL A 24 -3.13 -6.65 -6.94
C VAL A 24 -3.09 -8.00 -6.22
N GLY A 25 -3.33 -9.10 -6.93
CA GLY A 25 -3.18 -10.47 -6.39
C GLY A 25 -1.76 -10.76 -5.94
N VAL A 26 -0.75 -10.45 -6.79
CA VAL A 26 0.68 -10.59 -6.45
C VAL A 26 1.05 -9.72 -5.26
N PHE A 27 0.56 -8.47 -5.22
CA PHE A 27 0.78 -7.57 -4.08
C PHE A 27 0.30 -8.19 -2.77
N PHE A 28 -0.93 -8.69 -2.71
CA PHE A 28 -1.47 -9.30 -1.49
C PHE A 28 -0.81 -10.63 -1.13
N ALA A 29 -0.42 -11.44 -2.11
CA ALA A 29 0.33 -12.67 -1.87
C ALA A 29 1.69 -12.36 -1.22
N ALA A 30 2.40 -11.37 -1.74
CA ALA A 30 3.70 -10.95 -1.22
C ALA A 30 3.59 -10.36 0.20
N ILE A 31 2.57 -9.52 0.48
CA ILE A 31 2.33 -9.03 1.85
C ILE A 31 1.98 -10.19 2.80
N GLY A 32 1.18 -11.15 2.36
CA GLY A 32 0.87 -12.34 3.15
C GLY A 32 2.12 -13.14 3.49
N ALA A 33 3.03 -13.31 2.54
CA ALA A 33 4.32 -13.96 2.75
C ALA A 33 5.24 -13.16 3.69
N GLU A 34 5.27 -11.81 3.55
CA GLU A 34 5.99 -10.91 4.47
C GLU A 34 5.53 -11.12 5.92
N VAL A 35 4.20 -11.10 6.15
CA VAL A 35 3.63 -11.28 7.51
C VAL A 35 3.98 -12.64 8.09
N LEU A 36 3.93 -13.71 7.29
CA LEU A 36 4.33 -15.04 7.74
C LEU A 36 5.83 -15.11 8.09
N ALA A 37 6.68 -14.45 7.31
CA ALA A 37 8.12 -14.45 7.52
C ALA A 37 8.54 -13.72 8.81
N TYR A 38 7.76 -12.76 9.32
CA TYR A 38 8.01 -12.11 10.61
C TYR A 38 7.94 -13.07 11.81
N GLY A 39 7.30 -14.23 11.66
CA GLY A 39 7.30 -15.28 12.70
C GLY A 39 8.63 -16.02 12.86
N PHE A 40 9.61 -15.81 11.97
CA PHE A 40 10.92 -16.43 11.97
C PHE A 40 12.01 -15.38 12.16
N THR A 41 13.11 -15.78 12.82
CA THR A 41 14.20 -14.84 13.20
C THR A 41 15.52 -15.13 12.51
N ASP A 42 15.57 -16.09 11.59
CA ASP A 42 16.77 -16.49 10.89
C ASP A 42 17.09 -15.60 9.68
N ARG A 43 18.28 -15.79 9.12
CA ARG A 43 18.74 -15.05 7.93
C ARG A 43 17.85 -15.30 6.72
N ALA A 44 17.33 -16.51 6.57
CA ALA A 44 16.46 -16.88 5.45
C ALA A 44 15.13 -16.10 5.51
N ALA A 45 14.57 -15.94 6.72
CA ALA A 45 13.38 -15.10 6.94
C ALA A 45 13.66 -13.64 6.58
N GLY A 46 14.82 -13.08 6.93
CA GLY A 46 15.22 -11.72 6.53
C GLY A 46 15.26 -11.53 5.01
N ILE A 47 15.81 -12.49 4.27
CA ILE A 47 15.79 -12.49 2.80
C ILE A 47 14.36 -12.65 2.27
N GLY A 48 13.56 -13.53 2.86
CA GLY A 48 12.15 -13.72 2.50
C GLY A 48 11.34 -12.44 2.66
N ILE A 49 11.50 -11.71 3.76
CA ILE A 49 10.88 -10.40 3.98
C ILE A 49 11.34 -9.40 2.91
N ALA A 50 12.64 -9.30 2.64
CA ALA A 50 13.18 -8.38 1.65
C ALA A 50 12.61 -8.64 0.25
N LEU A 51 12.55 -9.90 -0.18
CA LEU A 51 11.95 -10.32 -1.45
C LEU A 51 10.45 -9.99 -1.49
N SER A 52 9.72 -10.29 -0.43
CA SER A 52 8.28 -10.02 -0.35
C SER A 52 7.98 -8.52 -0.45
N VAL A 53 8.75 -7.67 0.22
CA VAL A 53 8.62 -6.21 0.13
C VAL A 53 8.97 -5.70 -1.27
N ALA A 54 10.03 -6.21 -1.90
CA ALA A 54 10.39 -5.84 -3.26
C ALA A 54 9.28 -6.23 -4.24
N VAL A 55 8.79 -7.47 -4.19
CA VAL A 55 7.73 -7.98 -5.07
C VAL A 55 6.43 -7.21 -4.87
N SER A 56 5.99 -6.97 -3.62
CA SER A 56 4.77 -6.21 -3.35
C SER A 56 4.86 -4.78 -3.87
N SER A 57 5.99 -4.11 -3.65
CA SER A 57 6.20 -2.74 -4.15
C SER A 57 6.21 -2.67 -5.67
N CYS A 58 6.90 -3.60 -6.35
CA CYS A 58 6.92 -3.68 -7.81
C CYS A 58 5.52 -3.97 -8.38
N ALA A 59 4.77 -4.89 -7.78
CA ALA A 59 3.42 -5.21 -8.18
C ALA A 59 2.48 -3.99 -8.04
N MET A 60 2.63 -3.22 -6.94
CA MET A 60 1.86 -1.99 -6.74
C MET A 60 2.20 -0.91 -7.77
N LEU A 61 3.47 -0.69 -8.07
CA LEU A 61 3.91 0.23 -9.12
C LEU A 61 3.39 -0.18 -10.50
N ALA A 62 3.47 -1.46 -10.84
CA ALA A 62 2.92 -2.01 -12.08
C ALA A 62 1.40 -1.83 -12.17
N PHE A 63 0.68 -2.05 -11.06
CA PHE A 63 -0.76 -1.81 -10.96
C PHE A 63 -1.09 -0.34 -11.23
N VAL A 64 -0.45 0.60 -10.50
CA VAL A 64 -0.70 2.05 -10.65
C VAL A 64 -0.44 2.50 -12.08
N ARG A 65 0.67 2.09 -12.68
CA ARG A 65 1.00 2.38 -14.07
C ARG A 65 -0.05 1.84 -15.03
N THR A 66 -0.47 0.59 -14.85
CA THR A 66 -1.39 -0.08 -15.78
C THR A 66 -2.81 0.51 -15.71
N VAL A 67 -3.29 0.83 -14.51
CA VAL A 67 -4.66 1.30 -14.30
C VAL A 67 -4.80 2.80 -14.53
N PHE A 68 -3.87 3.59 -14.01
CA PHE A 68 -4.03 5.06 -14.00
C PHE A 68 -3.24 5.77 -15.09
N ARG A 69 -2.19 5.13 -15.62
CA ARG A 69 -1.23 5.72 -16.57
C ARG A 69 -0.84 4.76 -17.71
N PRO A 70 -1.81 4.09 -18.38
CA PRO A 70 -1.50 3.01 -19.33
C PRO A 70 -0.66 3.50 -20.53
N ASN A 71 -0.85 4.75 -20.97
CA ASN A 71 -0.22 5.31 -22.18
C ASN A 71 0.94 6.28 -21.86
N ASP A 72 1.19 6.58 -20.59
CA ASP A 72 2.20 7.55 -20.18
C ASP A 72 3.58 6.90 -20.13
N ARG A 73 4.49 7.28 -21.05
CA ARG A 73 5.87 6.76 -21.10
C ARG A 73 6.68 7.11 -19.84
N TRP A 74 6.51 8.32 -19.31
CA TRP A 74 7.19 8.73 -18.10
C TRP A 74 6.81 7.84 -16.89
N ALA A 75 5.54 7.41 -16.80
CA ALA A 75 5.06 6.54 -15.74
C ALA A 75 5.66 5.13 -15.85
N LEU A 76 5.89 4.64 -17.08
CA LEU A 76 6.60 3.37 -17.31
C LEU A 76 8.05 3.47 -16.84
N ILE A 77 8.76 4.54 -17.23
CA ILE A 77 10.16 4.76 -16.84
C ILE A 77 10.25 4.90 -15.32
N LEU A 78 9.39 5.72 -14.71
CA LEU A 78 9.36 5.92 -13.26
C LEU A 78 9.08 4.61 -12.50
N ALA A 79 8.08 3.85 -12.94
CA ALA A 79 7.76 2.54 -12.33
C ALA A 79 8.96 1.58 -12.45
N GLY A 80 9.63 1.54 -13.60
CA GLY A 80 10.81 0.71 -13.81
C GLY A 80 11.99 1.11 -12.92
N VAL A 81 12.33 2.39 -12.89
CA VAL A 81 13.43 2.92 -12.07
C VAL A 81 13.15 2.68 -10.58
N LEU A 82 11.93 2.98 -10.10
CA LEU A 82 11.55 2.73 -8.71
C LEU A 82 11.58 1.23 -8.38
N SER A 83 11.11 0.36 -9.27
CA SER A 83 11.13 -1.08 -9.05
C SER A 83 12.55 -1.63 -8.91
N VAL A 84 13.47 -1.21 -9.79
CA VAL A 84 14.88 -1.59 -9.69
C VAL A 84 15.53 -1.04 -8.44
N SER A 85 15.30 0.23 -8.12
CA SER A 85 15.84 0.88 -6.92
C SER A 85 15.35 0.21 -5.64
N ILE A 86 14.04 -0.06 -5.53
CA ILE A 86 13.46 -0.74 -4.36
C ILE A 86 14.04 -2.14 -4.24
N SER A 87 14.09 -2.91 -5.33
CA SER A 87 14.63 -4.27 -5.30
C SER A 87 16.09 -4.27 -4.86
N ALA A 88 16.91 -3.37 -5.39
CA ALA A 88 18.30 -3.26 -5.01
C ALA A 88 18.47 -2.89 -3.53
N VAL A 89 17.75 -1.87 -3.06
CA VAL A 89 17.84 -1.39 -1.66
C VAL A 89 17.38 -2.47 -0.67
N TYR A 90 16.40 -3.32 -1.00
CA TYR A 90 15.94 -4.37 -0.11
C TYR A 90 16.77 -5.65 -0.19
N ILE A 91 17.17 -6.10 -1.38
CA ILE A 91 17.79 -7.42 -1.57
C ILE A 91 19.30 -7.38 -1.32
N VAL A 92 20.01 -6.41 -1.90
CA VAL A 92 21.48 -6.37 -1.87
C VAL A 92 22.05 -6.35 -0.45
N PRO A 93 21.53 -5.55 0.51
CA PRO A 93 22.06 -5.54 1.87
C PRO A 93 21.95 -6.88 2.58
N HIS A 94 20.88 -7.64 2.35
CA HIS A 94 20.74 -8.97 2.96
C HIS A 94 21.73 -9.99 2.40
N LEU A 95 22.15 -9.82 1.15
CA LEU A 95 23.20 -10.65 0.55
C LEU A 95 24.58 -10.29 1.10
N LEU A 96 24.82 -9.02 1.41
CA LEU A 96 26.11 -8.47 1.86
C LEU A 96 26.32 -8.47 3.39
N GLY A 97 25.48 -9.16 4.16
CA GLY A 97 25.66 -9.30 5.62
C GLY A 97 24.64 -8.57 6.48
N GLY A 98 23.71 -7.87 5.88
CA GLY A 98 22.58 -7.22 6.56
C GLY A 98 22.51 -5.70 6.38
N PRO A 99 21.36 -5.09 6.69
CA PRO A 99 21.12 -3.68 6.46
C PRO A 99 21.77 -2.80 7.54
N THR A 100 22.51 -1.80 7.11
CA THR A 100 22.99 -0.70 7.96
C THR A 100 21.85 0.26 8.35
N PRO A 101 22.01 1.11 9.39
CA PRO A 101 21.01 2.13 9.74
C PRO A 101 20.61 3.04 8.57
N ALA A 102 21.58 3.47 7.75
CA ALA A 102 21.32 4.28 6.56
C ALA A 102 20.45 3.54 5.52
N ILE A 103 20.71 2.26 5.31
CA ILE A 103 19.91 1.42 4.40
C ILE A 103 18.48 1.26 4.91
N ARG A 104 18.27 1.14 6.22
CA ARG A 104 16.92 1.08 6.80
C ARG A 104 16.12 2.38 6.58
N ILE A 105 16.78 3.53 6.54
CA ILE A 105 16.18 4.80 6.16
C ILE A 105 15.77 4.77 4.68
N LEU A 106 16.67 4.33 3.79
CA LEU A 106 16.36 4.18 2.36
C LEU A 106 15.21 3.20 2.11
N TRP A 107 15.07 2.14 2.89
CA TRP A 107 13.92 1.23 2.85
C TRP A 107 12.61 1.96 3.11
N SER A 108 12.58 2.74 4.19
CA SER A 108 11.38 3.49 4.55
C SER A 108 11.00 4.51 3.47
N ILE A 109 11.97 5.23 2.91
CA ILE A 109 11.76 6.20 1.85
C ILE A 109 11.23 5.52 0.57
N SER A 110 11.89 4.47 0.11
CA SER A 110 11.54 3.80 -1.15
C SER A 110 10.15 3.17 -1.11
N ARG A 111 9.79 2.50 0.00
CA ARG A 111 8.44 1.94 0.20
C ARG A 111 7.38 3.04 0.29
N SER A 112 7.70 4.16 0.97
CA SER A 112 6.80 5.31 1.05
C SER A 112 6.49 5.90 -0.32
N ILE A 113 7.48 6.04 -1.20
CA ILE A 113 7.30 6.60 -2.54
C ILE A 113 6.30 5.77 -3.36
N ALA A 114 6.41 4.44 -3.35
CA ALA A 114 5.50 3.56 -4.07
C ALA A 114 4.05 3.70 -3.57
N LEU A 115 3.85 3.74 -2.25
CA LEU A 115 2.53 3.87 -1.64
C LEU A 115 1.95 5.27 -1.80
N LEU A 116 2.76 6.32 -1.69
CA LEU A 116 2.33 7.71 -1.89
C LEU A 116 1.94 7.97 -3.34
N TRP A 117 2.69 7.43 -4.32
CA TRP A 117 2.26 7.53 -5.72
C TRP A 117 0.91 6.85 -5.94
N SER A 118 0.72 5.65 -5.37
CA SER A 118 -0.56 4.96 -5.42
C SER A 118 -1.70 5.78 -4.81
N PHE A 119 -1.45 6.38 -3.64
CA PHE A 119 -2.41 7.27 -2.98
C PHE A 119 -2.79 8.46 -3.87
N VAL A 120 -1.80 9.17 -4.41
CA VAL A 120 -2.02 10.36 -5.27
C VAL A 120 -2.87 10.01 -6.50
N GLU A 121 -2.55 8.90 -7.19
CA GLU A 121 -3.33 8.50 -8.37
C GLU A 121 -4.75 8.05 -8.00
N CYS A 122 -4.94 7.30 -6.93
CA CYS A 122 -6.27 6.91 -6.47
C CYS A 122 -7.11 8.14 -6.08
N ALA A 123 -6.54 9.09 -5.33
CA ALA A 123 -7.22 10.30 -4.91
C ALA A 123 -7.59 11.20 -6.12
N ARG A 124 -6.68 11.33 -7.09
CA ARG A 124 -6.93 12.04 -8.35
C ARG A 124 -8.07 11.40 -9.13
N TYR A 125 -8.05 10.08 -9.29
CA TYR A 125 -9.10 9.34 -9.99
C TYR A 125 -10.44 9.43 -9.27
N TYR A 126 -10.45 9.39 -7.94
CA TYR A 126 -11.65 9.67 -7.17
C TYR A 126 -12.27 11.03 -7.50
N GLY A 127 -11.43 12.08 -7.56
CA GLY A 127 -11.88 13.42 -7.96
C GLY A 127 -12.51 13.45 -9.36
N LEU A 128 -11.90 12.75 -10.33
CA LEU A 128 -12.44 12.63 -11.69
C LEU A 128 -13.76 11.84 -11.70
N MET A 129 -13.84 10.73 -10.99
CA MET A 129 -15.05 9.90 -10.91
C MET A 129 -16.20 10.63 -10.22
N ARG A 130 -15.94 11.42 -9.17
CA ARG A 130 -16.97 12.28 -8.56
C ARG A 130 -17.63 13.23 -9.55
N ARG A 131 -16.83 13.86 -10.43
CA ARG A 131 -17.36 14.73 -11.48
C ARG A 131 -18.24 13.96 -12.48
N ARG A 132 -17.82 12.75 -12.88
CA ARG A 132 -18.60 11.87 -13.76
C ARG A 132 -19.91 11.42 -13.10
N VAL A 133 -19.89 11.08 -11.80
CA VAL A 133 -21.10 10.76 -11.04
C VAL A 133 -22.09 11.94 -11.02
N ALA A 134 -21.59 13.16 -10.81
CA ALA A 134 -22.44 14.38 -10.83
C ALA A 134 -23.10 14.61 -12.20
N LEU A 135 -22.49 14.14 -13.29
CA LEU A 135 -23.02 14.20 -14.65
C LEU A 135 -23.86 12.96 -15.05
N GLY A 136 -24.09 12.02 -14.13
CA GLY A 136 -24.77 10.75 -14.43
C GLY A 136 -23.97 9.76 -15.29
N LEU A 137 -22.66 10.01 -15.51
CA LEU A 137 -21.80 9.23 -16.42
C LEU A 137 -21.03 8.11 -15.74
N ALA A 138 -21.15 7.94 -14.42
CA ALA A 138 -20.49 6.89 -13.67
C ALA A 138 -21.31 6.45 -12.46
N GLU A 139 -21.14 5.20 -12.07
CA GLU A 139 -21.77 4.66 -10.87
C GLU A 139 -21.12 5.19 -9.58
N PRO A 140 -21.92 5.63 -8.58
CA PRO A 140 -21.41 6.14 -7.31
C PRO A 140 -20.53 5.13 -6.56
N VAL A 141 -20.86 3.84 -6.66
CA VAL A 141 -20.10 2.74 -6.01
C VAL A 141 -18.70 2.63 -6.59
N VAL A 142 -18.55 2.80 -7.92
CA VAL A 142 -17.22 2.78 -8.58
C VAL A 142 -16.37 3.96 -8.11
N ALA A 143 -16.94 5.16 -8.07
CA ALA A 143 -16.24 6.34 -7.57
C ALA A 143 -15.77 6.13 -6.13
N ASN A 144 -16.64 5.57 -5.28
CA ASN A 144 -16.32 5.32 -3.88
C ASN A 144 -15.19 4.28 -3.68
N ARG A 145 -15.04 3.30 -4.58
CA ARG A 145 -13.90 2.36 -4.55
C ARG A 145 -12.56 3.08 -4.64
N PHE A 146 -12.44 4.12 -5.47
CA PHE A 146 -11.20 4.90 -5.57
C PHE A 146 -10.91 5.70 -4.29
N LEU A 147 -11.95 6.19 -3.60
CA LEU A 147 -11.79 6.78 -2.26
C LEU A 147 -11.26 5.75 -1.27
N LEU A 148 -11.87 4.57 -1.20
CA LEU A 148 -11.46 3.50 -0.30
C LEU A 148 -10.02 3.05 -0.59
N TRP A 149 -9.63 2.96 -1.86
CA TRP A 149 -8.27 2.64 -2.26
C TRP A 149 -7.27 3.73 -1.87
N SER A 150 -7.65 5.01 -1.98
CA SER A 150 -6.80 6.10 -1.50
C SER A 150 -6.62 6.05 0.02
N LEU A 151 -7.66 5.80 0.79
CA LEU A 151 -7.59 5.65 2.24
C LEU A 151 -6.74 4.44 2.65
N TRP A 152 -6.89 3.31 1.95
CA TRP A 152 -6.07 2.14 2.18
C TRP A 152 -4.59 2.39 1.90
N THR A 153 -4.25 2.97 0.75
CA THR A 153 -2.85 3.27 0.40
C THR A 153 -2.25 4.33 1.32
N ALA A 154 -3.02 5.36 1.73
CA ALA A 154 -2.59 6.34 2.72
C ALA A 154 -2.31 5.70 4.08
N GLY A 155 -3.25 4.90 4.59
CA GLY A 155 -3.08 4.20 5.86
C GLY A 155 -1.87 3.25 5.85
N THR A 156 -1.65 2.53 4.75
CA THR A 156 -0.50 1.64 4.60
C THR A 156 0.81 2.44 4.47
N ALA A 157 0.80 3.63 3.85
CA ALA A 157 1.97 4.49 3.74
C ALA A 157 2.43 5.07 5.09
N MET A 158 1.51 5.18 6.05
CA MET A 158 1.87 5.63 7.41
C MET A 158 2.87 4.69 8.09
N LEU A 159 2.89 3.39 7.77
CA LEU A 159 3.84 2.42 8.33
C LEU A 159 5.30 2.82 8.05
N PRO A 160 5.76 2.89 6.79
CA PRO A 160 7.13 3.26 6.51
C PRO A 160 7.44 4.73 6.83
N LEU A 161 6.47 5.65 6.73
CA LEU A 161 6.65 7.06 7.06
C LEU A 161 6.88 7.27 8.55
N SER A 162 6.09 6.64 9.41
CA SER A 162 6.28 6.73 10.85
C SER A 162 7.58 6.06 11.30
N GLY A 163 7.93 4.91 10.68
CA GLY A 163 9.23 4.30 10.89
C GLY A 163 10.40 5.18 10.45
N LEU A 164 10.26 5.94 9.36
CA LEU A 164 11.22 6.94 8.92
C LEU A 164 11.34 8.07 9.95
N GLY A 165 10.20 8.64 10.38
CA GLY A 165 10.17 9.72 11.37
C GLY A 165 10.89 9.34 12.67
N LEU A 166 10.62 8.14 13.20
CA LEU A 166 11.30 7.65 14.41
C LEU A 166 12.81 7.51 14.24
N ARG A 167 13.27 6.99 13.10
CA ARG A 167 14.71 6.86 12.83
C ARG A 167 15.39 8.22 12.70
N LEU A 168 14.73 9.19 12.10
CA LEU A 168 15.25 10.56 12.03
C LEU A 168 15.31 11.21 13.42
N LEU A 169 14.29 11.00 14.25
CA LEU A 169 14.29 11.48 15.64
C LEU A 169 15.38 10.78 16.49
N ALA A 170 15.65 9.49 16.25
CA ALA A 170 16.75 8.80 16.92
C ALA A 170 18.13 9.36 16.54
N LEU A 171 18.30 9.82 15.29
CA LEU A 171 19.55 10.47 14.87
C LEU A 171 19.79 11.83 15.56
N THR A 172 18.73 12.51 15.99
CA THR A 172 18.84 13.78 16.75
C THR A 172 19.05 13.57 18.25
N GLY A 173 19.02 12.32 18.72
CA GLY A 173 19.10 11.98 20.14
C GLY A 173 17.83 12.30 20.95
N LEU A 174 16.77 12.78 20.30
CA LEU A 174 15.49 13.12 20.96
C LEU A 174 14.71 11.87 21.41
N VAL A 175 14.97 10.73 20.78
CA VAL A 175 14.31 9.46 21.09
C VAL A 175 15.39 8.39 21.10
N SER A 176 15.39 7.55 22.15
CA SER A 176 16.24 6.36 22.18
C SER A 176 15.83 5.40 21.06
N ASP A 177 16.79 4.77 20.41
CA ASP A 177 16.52 3.81 19.35
C ASP A 177 15.63 2.68 19.90
N PHE A 178 14.40 2.56 19.39
CA PHE A 178 13.40 1.56 19.83
C PHE A 178 13.90 0.11 19.70
N THR A 179 14.96 -0.09 18.94
CA THR A 179 15.55 -1.43 18.77
C THR A 179 16.46 -1.81 19.92
N THR A 180 16.86 -0.86 20.77
CA THR A 180 17.85 -1.06 21.83
C THR A 180 17.30 -0.98 23.25
N THR A 181 16.14 -0.34 23.45
CA THR A 181 15.54 -0.20 24.78
C THR A 181 14.47 -1.25 25.04
N ARG A 182 14.65 -2.02 26.13
CA ARG A 182 13.67 -3.03 26.58
C ARG A 182 12.40 -2.43 27.19
N GLU A 183 12.41 -1.15 27.56
CA GLU A 183 11.28 -0.51 28.21
C GLU A 183 10.45 0.31 27.20
N PRO A 184 9.12 0.16 27.21
CA PRO A 184 8.24 0.92 26.33
C PRO A 184 8.23 2.39 26.74
N THR A 185 8.72 3.25 25.86
CA THR A 185 8.67 4.71 26.04
C THR A 185 7.32 5.27 25.63
N VAL A 186 6.95 6.46 26.11
CA VAL A 186 5.74 7.18 25.68
C VAL A 186 5.69 7.31 24.16
N GLY A 187 6.84 7.55 23.51
CA GLY A 187 6.96 7.58 22.05
C GLY A 187 6.58 6.26 21.39
N ALA A 188 6.91 5.11 22.00
CA ALA A 188 6.52 3.80 21.49
C ALA A 188 5.00 3.60 21.53
N PHE A 189 4.32 4.04 22.59
CA PHE A 189 2.85 3.97 22.70
C PHE A 189 2.16 4.88 21.68
N VAL A 190 2.63 6.12 21.53
CA VAL A 190 2.10 7.05 20.50
C VAL A 190 2.27 6.47 19.11
N PHE A 191 3.45 5.92 18.81
CA PHE A 191 3.71 5.27 17.53
C PHE A 191 2.81 4.06 17.30
N ALA A 192 2.68 3.17 18.29
CA ALA A 192 1.79 2.02 18.20
C ALA A 192 0.33 2.45 17.98
N GLY A 193 -0.12 3.51 18.64
CA GLY A 193 -1.45 4.11 18.45
C GLY A 193 -1.66 4.61 17.02
N ILE A 194 -0.72 5.37 16.47
CA ILE A 194 -0.76 5.85 15.06
C ILE A 194 -0.82 4.66 14.10
N LEU A 195 0.01 3.65 14.32
CA LEU A 195 0.02 2.45 13.48
C LEU A 195 -1.30 1.70 13.55
N PHE A 196 -1.83 1.48 14.76
CA PHE A 196 -3.10 0.78 14.96
C PHE A 196 -4.24 1.49 14.22
N MET A 197 -4.36 2.81 14.39
CA MET A 197 -5.38 3.61 13.71
C MET A 197 -5.22 3.58 12.19
N SER A 198 -3.99 3.75 11.69
CA SER A 198 -3.70 3.74 10.26
C SER A 198 -4.00 2.39 9.62
N LEU A 199 -3.62 1.29 10.27
CA LEU A 199 -3.91 -0.06 9.81
C LEU A 199 -5.39 -0.40 9.89
N SER A 200 -6.10 0.08 10.92
CA SER A 200 -7.55 -0.10 11.04
C SER A 200 -8.28 0.59 9.89
N VAL A 201 -7.93 1.84 9.58
CA VAL A 201 -8.47 2.56 8.41
C VAL A 201 -8.15 1.82 7.12
N ALA A 202 -6.91 1.36 6.94
CA ALA A 202 -6.51 0.61 5.77
C ALA A 202 -7.30 -0.70 5.63
N ALA A 203 -7.45 -1.48 6.71
CA ALA A 203 -8.16 -2.76 6.71
C ALA A 203 -9.65 -2.59 6.41
N VAL A 204 -10.32 -1.63 7.05
CA VAL A 204 -11.74 -1.33 6.82
C VAL A 204 -11.96 -0.84 5.38
N SER A 205 -11.12 0.06 4.90
CA SER A 205 -11.20 0.57 3.52
C SER A 205 -11.02 -0.54 2.50
N LEU A 206 -10.07 -1.44 2.73
CA LEU A 206 -9.85 -2.61 1.88
C LEU A 206 -11.06 -3.55 1.89
N ALA A 207 -11.59 -3.89 3.08
CA ALA A 207 -12.75 -4.75 3.22
C ALA A 207 -13.96 -4.18 2.49
N LEU A 208 -14.30 -2.90 2.68
CA LEU A 208 -15.40 -2.24 2.00
C LEU A 208 -15.21 -2.12 0.48
N SER A 209 -13.96 -2.04 0.01
CA SER A 209 -13.65 -1.96 -1.42
C SER A 209 -13.93 -3.27 -2.15
N PHE A 210 -13.62 -4.42 -1.54
CA PHE A 210 -13.77 -5.73 -2.15
C PHE A 210 -15.06 -6.47 -1.74
N PHE A 211 -15.59 -6.17 -0.56
CA PHE A 211 -16.75 -6.83 0.04
C PHE A 211 -17.77 -5.80 0.59
N PRO A 212 -18.28 -4.89 -0.25
CA PRO A 212 -19.21 -3.88 0.21
C PRO A 212 -20.54 -4.55 0.64
N PRO A 213 -20.97 -4.40 1.91
CA PRO A 213 -22.30 -4.83 2.35
C PRO A 213 -23.41 -4.15 1.52
N THR A 214 -24.56 -4.82 1.36
CA THR A 214 -25.70 -4.25 0.62
C THR A 214 -26.13 -2.90 1.18
N ALA A 215 -26.31 -2.81 2.50
CA ALA A 215 -26.66 -1.56 3.18
C ALA A 215 -25.68 -0.40 2.89
N TYR A 216 -24.39 -0.70 2.78
CA TYR A 216 -23.38 0.30 2.41
C TYR A 216 -23.51 0.76 0.95
N ARG A 217 -23.80 -0.16 0.04
CA ARG A 217 -24.06 0.16 -1.39
C ARG A 217 -25.30 1.03 -1.54
N ASP A 218 -26.39 0.67 -0.85
CA ASP A 218 -27.65 1.39 -0.88
C ASP A 218 -27.49 2.80 -0.29
N TRP A 219 -26.73 2.95 0.80
CA TRP A 219 -26.39 4.24 1.36
C TRP A 219 -25.61 5.14 0.41
N ILE A 220 -24.63 4.60 -0.34
CA ILE A 220 -23.85 5.38 -1.32
C ILE A 220 -24.76 5.84 -2.46
N THR A 221 -25.61 4.96 -2.99
CA THR A 221 -26.50 5.28 -4.11
C THR A 221 -27.57 6.30 -3.73
N SER A 222 -28.20 6.14 -2.56
CA SER A 222 -29.19 7.10 -2.05
C SER A 222 -28.60 8.50 -1.81
N ARG A 223 -27.38 8.55 -1.25
CA ARG A 223 -26.69 9.82 -1.03
C ARG A 223 -26.26 10.50 -2.33
N ALA A 224 -25.94 9.73 -3.36
CA ALA A 224 -25.65 10.29 -4.68
C ALA A 224 -26.90 10.85 -5.35
N ALA A 225 -28.04 10.14 -5.28
CA ALA A 225 -29.33 10.61 -5.79
C ALA A 225 -29.78 11.91 -5.11
N ALA A 226 -29.69 12.01 -3.79
CA ALA A 226 -30.05 13.22 -3.04
C ALA A 226 -29.20 14.46 -3.44
N ARG A 227 -27.99 14.27 -3.93
CA ARG A 227 -27.11 15.38 -4.41
C ARG A 227 -27.42 15.82 -5.85
N GLN A 228 -28.09 14.99 -6.62
CA GLN A 228 -28.51 15.35 -7.99
C GLN A 228 -29.81 16.14 -8.02
N THR A 229 -30.59 16.08 -6.93
CA THR A 229 -31.89 16.79 -6.78
C THR A 229 -31.76 18.13 -6.05
N ALA A 230 -30.62 18.42 -5.44
CA ALA A 230 -30.28 19.67 -4.75
C ALA A 230 -29.49 20.64 -5.65
#